data_649c7f85de39a710811781a7f4cfb108
#
_entry.id   649c7f85de39a710811781a7f4cfb108
#
_cell.length_a   1.000
_cell.length_b   1.000
_cell.length_c   1.000
_cell.angle_alpha   90.00
_cell.angle_beta   90.00
_cell.angle_gamma   90.00
#
_symmetry.space_group_name_H-M   'P 1'
#
loop_
_entity.id
_entity.type
_entity.pdbx_description
1 polymer ?
#
loop_
_entity_poly.entity_id
_entity_poly.type
_entity_poly.pdbx_seq_one_letter_code
_entity_poly.pdbx_strand_id
1 'polypeptide(L)'
;REIVYSVAGHNAPMLLKSALGIDEIVMHSPPISNWIPDFAYEDRVIGYAEGDILALITDGVTESKNAAGEQFGLERVEEVLSRSENAERFIERLKAALKEFCGTFEDDITAVAFDL
;
A
#
# COMPACT_ATOMS: atom_id res chain seq x y z
N ARG A 1 -3.33 -17.08 11.91
CA ARG A 1 -3.41 -17.24 10.45
C ARG A 1 -2.20 -16.56 9.79
N GLU A 2 -1.81 -17.01 8.62
CA GLU A 2 -0.59 -16.59 7.95
C GLU A 2 -0.83 -16.32 6.47
N ILE A 3 -0.13 -15.31 5.95
CA ILE A 3 -0.03 -15.03 4.52
C ILE A 3 1.41 -15.25 4.11
N VAL A 4 1.61 -16.05 3.07
CA VAL A 4 2.90 -16.20 2.40
C VAL A 4 2.93 -15.26 1.19
N TYR A 5 3.97 -14.46 1.06
CA TYR A 5 4.10 -13.52 -0.03
C TYR A 5 5.54 -13.43 -0.55
N SER A 6 5.67 -13.01 -1.78
CA SER A 6 6.94 -12.69 -2.43
C SER A 6 6.78 -11.38 -3.18
N VAL A 7 7.84 -10.59 -3.27
CA VAL A 7 7.83 -9.27 -3.92
C VAL A 7 8.73 -9.28 -5.14
N ALA A 8 8.23 -8.74 -6.24
CA ALA A 8 8.98 -8.57 -7.48
C ALA A 8 8.71 -7.17 -8.06
N GLY A 9 9.57 -6.22 -7.72
CA GLY A 9 9.52 -4.85 -8.24
C GLY A 9 8.48 -3.93 -7.59
N HIS A 10 7.83 -4.35 -6.51
CA HIS A 10 6.94 -3.47 -5.74
C HIS A 10 7.77 -2.63 -4.76
N ASN A 11 7.79 -1.31 -4.91
CA ASN A 11 8.67 -0.41 -4.17
C ASN A 11 8.03 0.21 -2.92
N ALA A 12 6.71 0.38 -2.93
CA ALA A 12 6.01 0.92 -1.77
C ALA A 12 5.83 -0.17 -0.68
N PRO A 13 5.81 0.18 0.61
CA PRO A 13 5.50 -0.78 1.65
C PRO A 13 4.05 -1.30 1.52
N MET A 14 3.85 -2.56 1.93
CA MET A 14 2.52 -3.06 2.23
C MET A 14 2.16 -2.64 3.65
N LEU A 15 0.90 -2.30 3.88
CA LEU A 15 0.41 -1.86 5.19
C LEU A 15 -0.52 -2.91 5.77
N LEU A 16 -0.20 -3.41 6.95
CA LEU A 16 -1.07 -4.31 7.71
C LEU A 16 -1.67 -3.55 8.89
N LYS A 17 -2.95 -3.26 8.82
CA LYS A 17 -3.71 -2.71 9.94
C LYS A 17 -4.25 -3.83 10.82
N SER A 18 -3.88 -3.80 12.08
CA SER A 18 -4.36 -4.71 13.11
C SER A 18 -4.98 -3.94 14.29
N ALA A 19 -5.45 -4.67 15.30
CA ALA A 19 -5.92 -4.07 16.56
C ALA A 19 -4.80 -3.32 17.31
N LEU A 20 -3.53 -3.62 17.02
CA LEU A 20 -2.36 -3.00 17.66
C LEU A 20 -1.85 -1.76 16.92
N GLY A 21 -2.30 -1.52 15.70
CA GLY A 21 -1.86 -0.41 14.87
C GLY A 21 -1.61 -0.80 13.44
N ILE A 22 -0.76 -0.05 12.76
CA ILE A 22 -0.37 -0.30 11.37
C ILE A 22 1.10 -0.66 11.32
N ASP A 23 1.38 -1.81 10.72
CA ASP A 23 2.74 -2.27 10.44
C ASP A 23 3.09 -2.01 8.97
N GLU A 24 4.22 -1.37 8.72
CA GLU A 24 4.81 -1.24 7.41
C GLU A 24 5.65 -2.47 7.08
N ILE A 25 5.27 -3.19 6.04
CA ILE A 25 5.99 -4.38 5.57
C ILE A 25 6.81 -3.97 4.35
N VAL A 26 8.12 -3.87 4.54
CA VAL A 26 9.07 -3.46 3.51
C VAL A 26 9.86 -4.67 3.01
N MET A 27 9.88 -4.86 1.70
CA MET A 27 10.71 -5.85 1.05
C MET A 27 11.10 -5.32 -0.33
N HIS A 28 12.40 -5.31 -0.59
CA HIS A 28 12.95 -4.87 -1.86
C HIS A 28 13.43 -6.06 -2.68
N SER A 29 12.90 -6.20 -3.89
CA SER A 29 13.34 -7.17 -4.88
C SER A 29 13.21 -6.58 -6.28
N PRO A 30 14.08 -6.94 -7.23
CA PRO A 30 13.97 -6.43 -8.58
C PRO A 30 12.70 -6.93 -9.26
N PRO A 31 12.19 -6.21 -10.29
CA PRO A 31 11.11 -6.71 -11.11
C PRO A 31 11.54 -7.96 -11.88
N ILE A 32 10.57 -8.80 -12.21
CA ILE A 32 10.82 -9.95 -13.08
C ILE A 32 11.28 -9.44 -14.44
N SER A 33 12.47 -9.85 -14.87
CA SER A 33 13.10 -9.32 -16.07
C SER A 33 14.06 -10.34 -16.69
N ASN A 34 14.22 -10.28 -18.01
CA ASN A 34 15.24 -11.05 -18.74
C ASN A 34 16.67 -10.60 -18.42
N TRP A 35 16.83 -9.43 -17.82
CA TRP A 35 18.13 -8.89 -17.42
C TRP A 35 18.68 -9.56 -16.17
N ILE A 36 17.80 -10.17 -15.36
CA ILE A 36 18.13 -10.86 -14.11
C ILE A 36 17.38 -12.20 -14.08
N PRO A 37 17.67 -13.12 -15.04
CA PRO A 37 16.85 -14.32 -15.21
C PRO A 37 16.93 -15.32 -14.05
N ASP A 38 18.04 -15.31 -13.30
CA ASP A 38 18.31 -16.28 -12.23
C ASP A 38 18.15 -15.67 -10.82
N PHE A 39 17.45 -14.54 -10.70
CA PHE A 39 17.19 -13.95 -9.38
C PHE A 39 16.28 -14.84 -8.55
N ALA A 40 16.76 -15.23 -7.36
CA ALA A 40 15.97 -16.02 -6.41
C ALA A 40 15.09 -15.12 -5.55
N TYR A 41 13.79 -15.11 -5.82
CA TYR A 41 12.80 -14.42 -5.00
C TYR A 41 12.55 -15.19 -3.71
N GLU A 42 12.53 -14.47 -2.59
CA GLU A 42 12.28 -15.04 -1.28
C GLU A 42 10.80 -15.01 -0.94
N ASP A 43 10.32 -16.08 -0.33
CA ASP A 43 9.01 -16.08 0.32
C ASP A 43 9.13 -15.55 1.74
N ARG A 44 8.18 -14.73 2.13
CA ARG A 44 8.03 -14.19 3.48
C ARG A 44 6.67 -14.57 4.04
N VAL A 45 6.59 -14.60 5.35
CA VAL A 45 5.35 -14.94 6.07
C VAL A 45 4.99 -13.82 7.01
N ILE A 46 3.72 -13.41 6.99
CA ILE A 46 3.14 -12.50 7.97
C ILE A 46 1.97 -13.17 8.66
N GLY A 47 1.89 -13.02 9.99
CA GLY A 47 0.74 -13.42 10.77
C GLY A 47 -0.36 -12.34 10.70
N TYR A 48 -1.62 -12.77 10.76
CA TYR A 48 -2.77 -11.86 10.83
C TYR A 48 -3.88 -12.46 11.70
N ALA A 49 -4.77 -11.60 12.17
CA ALA A 49 -6.00 -11.96 12.83
C ALA A 49 -7.22 -11.63 11.96
N GLU A 50 -8.36 -12.23 12.26
CA GLU A 50 -9.63 -11.89 11.63
C GLU A 50 -10.00 -10.43 11.94
N GLY A 51 -10.33 -9.68 10.91
CA GLY A 51 -10.63 -8.25 11.00
C GLY A 51 -9.45 -7.33 10.70
N ASP A 52 -8.24 -7.88 10.49
CA ASP A 52 -7.11 -7.10 9.98
C ASP A 52 -7.35 -6.68 8.52
N ILE A 53 -6.69 -5.60 8.08
CA ILE A 53 -6.75 -5.11 6.71
C ILE A 53 -5.34 -5.08 6.14
N LEU A 54 -5.13 -5.76 5.02
CA LEU A 54 -3.89 -5.66 4.25
C LEU A 54 -4.10 -4.70 3.07
N ALA A 55 -3.27 -3.67 2.98
CA ALA A 55 -3.31 -2.68 1.91
C ALA A 55 -2.00 -2.63 1.13
N LEU A 56 -2.12 -2.60 -0.19
CA LEU A 56 -1.02 -2.42 -1.13
C LEU A 56 -1.30 -1.17 -1.97
N ILE A 57 -0.30 -0.31 -2.08
CA ILE A 57 -0.39 0.92 -2.87
C ILE A 57 0.81 1.01 -3.79
N THR A 58 0.67 1.74 -4.88
CA THR A 58 1.79 2.13 -5.73
C THR A 58 2.34 3.50 -5.33
N ASP A 59 3.56 3.81 -5.77
CA ASP A 59 4.20 5.11 -5.53
C ASP A 59 3.36 6.29 -6.04
N GLY A 60 2.52 6.07 -7.05
CA GLY A 60 1.58 7.07 -7.54
C GLY A 60 0.65 7.63 -6.46
N VAL A 61 0.31 6.84 -5.45
CA VAL A 61 -0.49 7.30 -4.31
C VAL A 61 0.30 8.28 -3.43
N THR A 62 1.48 7.85 -2.96
CA THR A 62 2.30 8.64 -2.03
C THR A 62 2.95 9.86 -2.68
N GLU A 63 3.27 9.78 -3.96
CA GLU A 63 3.90 10.84 -4.74
C GLU A 63 2.92 11.84 -5.38
N SER A 64 1.62 11.60 -5.27
CA SER A 64 0.58 12.55 -5.71
C SER A 64 0.76 13.89 -5.01
N LYS A 65 0.74 14.98 -5.79
CA LYS A 65 1.05 16.33 -5.30
C LYS A 65 -0.18 17.23 -5.28
N ASN A 66 -0.21 18.12 -4.30
CA ASN A 66 -1.15 19.24 -4.26
C ASN A 66 -0.62 20.43 -5.09
N ALA A 67 -1.38 21.51 -5.14
CA ALA A 67 -1.02 22.74 -5.86
C ALA A 67 0.28 23.40 -5.35
N ALA A 68 0.64 23.17 -4.09
CA ALA A 68 1.88 23.66 -3.48
C ALA A 68 3.10 22.75 -3.78
N GLY A 69 2.92 21.62 -4.47
CA GLY A 69 3.96 20.66 -4.76
C GLY A 69 4.27 19.70 -3.62
N GLU A 70 3.47 19.66 -2.56
CA GLU A 70 3.61 18.71 -1.47
C GLU A 70 3.07 17.35 -1.89
N GLN A 71 3.80 16.27 -1.55
CA GLN A 71 3.36 14.91 -1.77
C GLN A 71 2.30 14.50 -0.74
N PHE A 72 1.39 13.62 -1.15
CA PHE A 72 0.40 13.03 -0.26
C PHE A 72 1.06 12.29 0.91
N GLY A 73 2.04 11.46 0.58
CA GLY A 73 2.89 10.78 1.56
C GLY A 73 2.25 9.57 2.22
N LEU A 74 3.09 8.71 2.80
CA LEU A 74 2.67 7.48 3.44
C LEU A 74 1.87 7.74 4.74
N GLU A 75 2.24 8.76 5.50
CA GLU A 75 1.54 9.11 6.75
C GLU A 75 0.05 9.40 6.55
N ARG A 76 -0.30 10.07 5.46
CA ARG A 76 -1.72 10.31 5.13
C ARG A 76 -2.45 9.04 4.73
N VAL A 77 -1.77 8.12 4.04
CA VAL A 77 -2.33 6.81 3.71
C VAL A 77 -2.62 6.01 4.98
N GLU A 78 -1.66 5.97 5.90
CA GLU A 78 -1.81 5.29 7.19
C GLU A 78 -2.93 5.91 8.04
N GLU A 79 -3.04 7.23 8.05
CA GLU A 79 -4.13 7.91 8.74
C GLU A 79 -5.49 7.50 8.19
N VAL A 80 -5.65 7.45 6.88
CA VAL A 80 -6.89 6.98 6.23
C VAL A 80 -7.16 5.52 6.57
N LEU A 81 -6.15 4.67 6.51
CA LEU A 81 -6.28 3.25 6.84
C LEU A 81 -6.67 3.04 8.31
N SER A 82 -6.08 3.82 9.22
CA SER A 82 -6.37 3.73 10.66
C SER A 82 -7.84 4.02 10.99
N ARG A 83 -8.48 4.89 10.21
CA ARG A 83 -9.89 5.28 10.37
C ARG A 83 -10.87 4.40 9.62
N SER A 84 -10.39 3.44 8.85
CA SER A 84 -11.21 2.60 7.99
C SER A 84 -11.59 1.29 8.69
N GLU A 85 -12.85 0.94 8.66
CA GLU A 85 -13.39 -0.25 9.33
C GLU A 85 -13.13 -1.53 8.53
N ASN A 86 -13.01 -1.40 7.21
CA ASN A 86 -12.78 -2.50 6.27
C ASN A 86 -12.08 -2.00 5.01
N ALA A 87 -11.71 -2.94 4.14
CA ALA A 87 -11.01 -2.66 2.90
C ALA A 87 -11.79 -1.74 1.95
N GLU A 88 -13.09 -1.96 1.80
CA GLU A 88 -13.94 -1.13 0.95
C GLU A 88 -13.95 0.34 1.42
N ARG A 89 -14.14 0.56 2.72
CA ARG A 89 -14.11 1.90 3.31
C ARG A 89 -12.75 2.57 3.17
N PHE A 90 -11.68 1.80 3.31
CA PHE A 90 -10.32 2.32 3.07
C PHE A 90 -10.17 2.84 1.64
N ILE A 91 -10.55 2.07 0.64
CA ILE A 91 -10.43 2.49 -0.77
C ILE A 91 -11.31 3.72 -1.06
N GLU A 92 -12.55 3.76 -0.58
CA GLU A 92 -13.42 4.93 -0.74
C GLU A 92 -12.83 6.20 -0.11
N ARG A 93 -12.35 6.09 1.13
CA ARG A 93 -11.76 7.21 1.87
C ARG A 93 -10.43 7.67 1.29
N LEU A 94 -9.60 6.74 0.85
CA LEU A 94 -8.33 7.05 0.19
C LEU A 94 -8.56 7.81 -1.12
N LYS A 95 -9.50 7.36 -1.92
CA LYS A 95 -9.90 8.03 -3.17
C LYS A 95 -10.41 9.45 -2.90
N ALA A 96 -11.26 9.63 -1.91
CA ALA A 96 -11.78 10.95 -1.54
C ALA A 96 -10.68 11.88 -1.01
N ALA A 97 -9.79 11.37 -0.16
CA ALA A 97 -8.67 12.12 0.40
C ALA A 97 -7.68 12.56 -0.68
N LEU A 98 -7.33 11.68 -1.60
CA LEU A 98 -6.48 12.00 -2.74
C LEU A 98 -7.10 13.06 -3.65
N LYS A 99 -8.38 12.92 -3.96
CA LYS A 99 -9.10 13.89 -4.80
C LYS A 99 -9.15 15.27 -4.16
N GLU A 100 -9.40 15.36 -2.86
CA GLU A 100 -9.39 16.61 -2.11
C GLU A 100 -8.00 17.23 -2.06
N PHE A 101 -6.96 16.42 -1.87
CA PHE A 101 -5.58 16.88 -1.76
C PHE A 101 -5.00 17.34 -3.09
N CYS A 102 -5.17 16.55 -4.15
CA CYS A 102 -4.53 16.78 -5.45
C CYS A 102 -5.39 17.59 -6.43
N GLY A 103 -6.70 17.55 -6.29
CA GLY A 103 -7.66 18.11 -7.26
C GLY A 103 -7.74 17.31 -8.55
N THR A 104 -6.64 17.12 -9.26
CA THR A 104 -6.55 16.31 -10.48
C THR A 104 -5.42 15.28 -10.33
N PHE A 105 -5.63 14.08 -10.89
CA PHE A 105 -4.60 13.03 -10.92
C PHE A 105 -3.76 13.17 -12.20
N GLU A 106 -2.45 13.31 -12.04
CA GLU A 106 -1.51 13.41 -13.17
C GLU A 106 -0.93 12.05 -13.56
N ASP A 107 -0.85 11.10 -12.62
CA ASP A 107 -0.27 9.77 -12.81
C ASP A 107 -1.27 8.64 -12.47
N ASP A 108 -0.94 7.43 -12.91
CA ASP A 108 -1.68 6.24 -12.57
C ASP A 108 -1.57 5.93 -11.06
N ILE A 109 -2.72 5.73 -10.46
CA ILE A 109 -2.85 5.41 -9.03
C ILE A 109 -3.46 4.04 -8.89
N THR A 110 -2.78 3.16 -8.17
CA THR A 110 -3.30 1.83 -7.85
C THR A 110 -3.25 1.59 -6.34
N ALA A 111 -4.38 1.17 -5.80
CA ALA A 111 -4.50 0.71 -4.43
C ALA A 111 -5.38 -0.54 -4.38
N VAL A 112 -4.95 -1.53 -3.63
CA VAL A 112 -5.68 -2.78 -3.41
C VAL A 112 -5.73 -3.02 -1.91
N ALA A 113 -6.88 -3.44 -1.40
CA ALA A 113 -7.03 -3.77 0.00
C ALA A 113 -7.82 -5.06 0.19
N PHE A 114 -7.51 -5.78 1.25
CA PHE A 114 -8.11 -7.06 1.60
C PHE A 114 -8.55 -7.03 3.06
N ASP A 115 -9.79 -7.45 3.31
CA ASP A 115 -10.24 -7.84 4.64
C ASP A 115 -9.75 -9.26 4.93
N LEU A 116 -9.06 -9.45 6.03
CA LEU A 116 -8.44 -10.71 6.43
C LEU A 116 -9.23 -11.45 7.50
#